data_d3bcffdedcf913a24d9251c9484fe553
#
_entry.id   d3bcffdedcf913a24d9251c9484fe553
#
_cell.length_a   1.000
_cell.length_b   1.000
_cell.length_c   1.000
_cell.angle_alpha   90.00
_cell.angle_beta   90.00
_cell.angle_gamma   90.00
#
_symmetry.space_group_name_H-M   'P 1'
#
loop_
_entity.id
_entity.type
_entity.pdbx_description
1 polymer ?
#
loop_
_entity_poly.entity_id
_entity_poly.type
_entity_poly.pdbx_seq_one_letter_code
_entity_poly.pdbx_strand_id
1 'polypeptide(L)'
;MSEFSGSPIDQLKQLMERLRHPTEGCPWDREQTFETVAPYTIEEAYEVEDAIARKDSEAICEELGDLLLQIVFHSRMAEEQGLFDFDTVAKKITNKMIERHPHVFGQEEQRSQTLHSEAWENQKTLERKQKNKGTSGTLDGVALALPALMRSEKLIKRVKRAGYELTQPEKLLERFQEKLEQNHSPVKDNDQESQNENWIGELFFMLNLLAVHLGVDTEKALRNTNRKFENEVKEIENSLKSEKNDLDDLGVMKSIIL
;
A
#
# COMPACT_ATOMS: atom_id res chain seq x y z
N MET A 1 -32.53 -13.45 -17.67
CA MET A 1 -32.90 -13.11 -16.29
C MET A 1 -31.72 -13.56 -15.43
N SER A 2 -31.21 -12.73 -14.53
CA SER A 2 -30.08 -13.13 -13.68
C SER A 2 -30.51 -14.28 -12.76
N GLU A 3 -29.70 -15.30 -12.65
CA GLU A 3 -29.89 -16.43 -11.73
C GLU A 3 -29.91 -15.97 -10.25
N PHE A 4 -29.42 -14.76 -9.99
CA PHE A 4 -29.26 -14.16 -8.68
C PHE A 4 -30.29 -13.06 -8.40
N SER A 5 -30.66 -12.86 -7.14
CA SER A 5 -31.69 -11.91 -6.69
C SER A 5 -31.18 -10.96 -5.59
N GLY A 6 -31.88 -9.86 -5.38
CA GLY A 6 -31.53 -8.85 -4.39
C GLY A 6 -30.70 -7.69 -4.96
N SER A 7 -30.03 -6.96 -4.06
CA SER A 7 -29.13 -5.88 -4.44
C SER A 7 -27.88 -6.40 -5.18
N PRO A 8 -27.14 -5.57 -5.92
CA PRO A 8 -25.92 -6.02 -6.59
C PRO A 8 -24.91 -6.70 -5.65
N ILE A 9 -24.80 -6.26 -4.40
CA ILE A 9 -23.94 -6.90 -3.42
C ILE A 9 -24.46 -8.28 -2.97
N ASP A 10 -25.79 -8.45 -2.86
CA ASP A 10 -26.39 -9.75 -2.56
C ASP A 10 -26.15 -10.72 -3.70
N GLN A 11 -26.25 -10.26 -4.95
CA GLN A 11 -25.96 -11.08 -6.13
C GLN A 11 -24.48 -11.49 -6.16
N LEU A 12 -23.54 -10.62 -5.83
CA LEU A 12 -22.11 -10.94 -5.74
C LEU A 12 -21.81 -11.98 -4.63
N LYS A 13 -22.48 -11.86 -3.47
CA LYS A 13 -22.38 -12.86 -2.39
C LYS A 13 -22.90 -14.21 -2.84
N GLN A 14 -24.06 -14.27 -3.51
CA GLN A 14 -24.65 -15.50 -4.06
C GLN A 14 -23.77 -16.11 -5.16
N LEU A 15 -23.17 -15.28 -6.01
CA LEU A 15 -22.19 -15.72 -7.02
C LEU A 15 -21.02 -16.45 -6.35
N MET A 16 -20.40 -15.84 -5.32
CA MET A 16 -19.27 -16.43 -4.62
C MET A 16 -19.67 -17.72 -3.88
N GLU A 17 -20.85 -17.76 -3.28
CA GLU A 17 -21.40 -18.98 -2.69
C GLU A 17 -21.54 -20.11 -3.71
N ARG A 18 -21.99 -19.77 -4.92
CA ARG A 18 -22.11 -20.74 -6.01
C ARG A 18 -20.76 -21.21 -6.53
N LEU A 19 -19.80 -20.30 -6.71
CA LEU A 19 -18.44 -20.63 -7.14
C LEU A 19 -17.74 -21.55 -6.16
N ARG A 20 -17.93 -21.37 -4.86
CA ARG A 20 -17.35 -22.18 -3.80
C ARG A 20 -18.23 -23.35 -3.31
N HIS A 21 -19.33 -23.65 -4.00
CA HIS A 21 -20.19 -24.77 -3.60
C HIS A 21 -19.39 -26.09 -3.56
N PRO A 22 -19.49 -26.90 -2.48
CA PRO A 22 -18.59 -28.04 -2.26
C PRO A 22 -18.55 -29.09 -3.37
N THR A 23 -19.64 -29.29 -4.08
CA THR A 23 -19.76 -30.32 -5.13
C THR A 23 -19.93 -29.72 -6.53
N GLU A 24 -20.63 -28.58 -6.67
CA GLU A 24 -21.03 -28.00 -7.96
C GLU A 24 -20.28 -26.73 -8.30
N GLY A 25 -19.43 -26.22 -7.40
CA GLY A 25 -18.65 -25.01 -7.57
C GLY A 25 -17.45 -25.19 -8.48
N CYS A 26 -16.82 -24.06 -8.84
CA CYS A 26 -15.61 -24.05 -9.63
C CYS A 26 -14.46 -24.73 -8.89
N PRO A 27 -13.76 -25.69 -9.48
CA PRO A 27 -12.67 -26.40 -8.82
C PRO A 27 -11.57 -25.46 -8.31
N TRP A 28 -11.21 -24.44 -9.09
CA TRP A 28 -10.19 -23.47 -8.70
C TRP A 28 -10.62 -22.64 -7.50
N ASP A 29 -11.83 -22.06 -7.52
CA ASP A 29 -12.33 -21.24 -6.40
C ASP A 29 -12.46 -22.01 -5.09
N ARG A 30 -12.82 -23.29 -5.16
CA ARG A 30 -12.99 -24.18 -4.01
C ARG A 30 -11.67 -24.50 -3.30
N GLU A 31 -10.57 -24.56 -4.04
CA GLU A 31 -9.24 -24.88 -3.52
C GLU A 31 -8.56 -23.70 -2.85
N GLN A 32 -9.06 -22.46 -3.07
CA GLN A 32 -8.44 -21.27 -2.54
C GLN A 32 -8.53 -21.18 -1.01
N THR A 33 -7.46 -20.64 -0.42
CA THR A 33 -7.34 -20.29 1.01
C THR A 33 -7.07 -18.79 1.17
N PHE A 34 -7.08 -18.30 2.41
CA PHE A 34 -6.71 -16.92 2.68
C PHE A 34 -5.32 -16.56 2.13
N GLU A 35 -4.38 -17.48 2.27
CA GLU A 35 -2.98 -17.31 1.85
C GLU A 35 -2.85 -17.27 0.33
N THR A 36 -3.61 -18.09 -0.40
CA THR A 36 -3.53 -18.14 -1.86
C THR A 36 -4.24 -16.95 -2.52
N VAL A 37 -5.24 -16.36 -1.87
CA VAL A 37 -5.99 -15.19 -2.38
C VAL A 37 -5.37 -13.87 -1.94
N ALA A 38 -4.62 -13.83 -0.84
CA ALA A 38 -4.02 -12.60 -0.34
C ALA A 38 -3.12 -11.85 -1.36
N PRO A 39 -2.30 -12.51 -2.22
CA PRO A 39 -1.56 -11.81 -3.28
C PRO A 39 -2.45 -11.05 -4.25
N TYR A 40 -3.56 -11.64 -4.70
CA TYR A 40 -4.52 -10.98 -5.61
C TYR A 40 -5.15 -9.76 -4.96
N THR A 41 -5.51 -9.81 -3.67
CA THR A 41 -6.03 -8.64 -2.95
C THR A 41 -5.06 -7.45 -2.97
N ILE A 42 -3.74 -7.71 -2.96
CA ILE A 42 -2.70 -6.68 -3.06
C ILE A 42 -2.59 -6.16 -4.49
N GLU A 43 -2.64 -7.06 -5.47
CA GLU A 43 -2.61 -6.77 -6.91
C GLU A 43 -3.75 -5.82 -7.28
N GLU A 44 -5.02 -6.19 -6.97
CA GLU A 44 -6.18 -5.34 -7.23
C GLU A 44 -6.07 -3.95 -6.58
N ALA A 45 -5.52 -3.88 -5.36
CA ALA A 45 -5.31 -2.59 -4.70
C ALA A 45 -4.29 -1.70 -5.45
N TYR A 46 -3.29 -2.28 -6.11
CA TYR A 46 -2.35 -1.55 -6.96
C TYR A 46 -2.95 -1.18 -8.32
N GLU A 47 -3.82 -2.02 -8.88
CA GLU A 47 -4.52 -1.75 -10.13
C GLU A 47 -5.51 -0.59 -9.97
N VAL A 48 -6.24 -0.53 -8.83
CA VAL A 48 -7.03 0.67 -8.44
C VAL A 48 -6.14 1.93 -8.40
N GLU A 49 -4.94 1.86 -7.80
CA GLU A 49 -4.04 3.01 -7.71
C GLU A 49 -3.55 3.44 -9.09
N ASP A 50 -3.22 2.49 -9.97
CA ASP A 50 -2.78 2.77 -11.34
C ASP A 50 -3.90 3.40 -12.18
N ALA A 51 -5.12 2.87 -12.12
CA ALA A 51 -6.30 3.43 -12.78
C ALA A 51 -6.57 4.88 -12.31
N ILE A 52 -6.45 5.16 -11.00
CA ILE A 52 -6.55 6.52 -10.44
C ILE A 52 -5.46 7.43 -11.01
N ALA A 53 -4.22 6.95 -11.10
CA ALA A 53 -3.10 7.73 -11.60
C ALA A 53 -3.23 8.07 -13.08
N ARG A 54 -3.82 7.17 -13.88
CA ARG A 54 -4.17 7.38 -15.29
C ARG A 54 -5.40 8.28 -15.46
N LYS A 55 -6.15 8.54 -14.39
CA LYS A 55 -7.45 9.26 -14.40
C LYS A 55 -8.50 8.58 -15.29
N ASP A 56 -8.48 7.27 -15.35
CA ASP A 56 -9.38 6.44 -16.13
C ASP A 56 -10.55 6.00 -15.26
N SER A 57 -11.68 6.67 -15.38
CA SER A 57 -12.86 6.42 -14.54
C SER A 57 -13.51 5.07 -14.79
N GLU A 58 -13.40 4.52 -16.00
CA GLU A 58 -13.93 3.21 -16.34
C GLU A 58 -13.07 2.12 -15.69
N ALA A 59 -11.75 2.17 -15.87
CA ALA A 59 -10.82 1.28 -15.19
C ALA A 59 -10.94 1.37 -13.65
N ILE A 60 -11.08 2.57 -13.08
CA ILE A 60 -11.29 2.71 -11.62
C ILE A 60 -12.54 1.93 -11.17
N CYS A 61 -13.62 1.93 -11.96
CA CYS A 61 -14.83 1.19 -11.62
C CYS A 61 -14.61 -0.32 -11.71
N GLU A 62 -13.89 -0.80 -12.71
CA GLU A 62 -13.54 -2.21 -12.91
C GLU A 62 -12.67 -2.71 -11.75
N GLU A 63 -11.55 -2.05 -11.50
CA GLU A 63 -10.59 -2.46 -10.45
C GLU A 63 -11.18 -2.39 -9.03
N LEU A 64 -12.07 -1.43 -8.76
CA LEU A 64 -12.84 -1.41 -7.50
C LEU A 64 -13.81 -2.59 -7.41
N GLY A 65 -14.32 -3.08 -8.52
CA GLY A 65 -15.13 -4.29 -8.60
C GLY A 65 -14.32 -5.54 -8.23
N ASP A 66 -13.11 -5.65 -8.78
CA ASP A 66 -12.20 -6.77 -8.52
C ASP A 66 -11.70 -6.76 -7.07
N LEU A 67 -11.35 -5.59 -6.54
CA LEU A 67 -11.04 -5.46 -5.12
C LEU A 67 -12.23 -5.82 -4.21
N LEU A 68 -13.47 -5.47 -4.59
CA LEU A 68 -14.67 -5.86 -3.87
C LEU A 68 -14.89 -7.38 -3.93
N LEU A 69 -14.62 -8.01 -5.08
CA LEU A 69 -14.66 -9.46 -5.24
C LEU A 69 -13.70 -10.14 -4.24
N GLN A 70 -12.47 -9.64 -4.08
CA GLN A 70 -11.52 -10.17 -3.10
C GLN A 70 -12.09 -10.11 -1.66
N ILE A 71 -12.76 -9.01 -1.31
CA ILE A 71 -13.37 -8.88 0.02
C ILE A 71 -14.49 -9.89 0.22
N VAL A 72 -15.35 -10.11 -0.79
CA VAL A 72 -16.43 -11.09 -0.74
C VAL A 72 -15.86 -12.51 -0.67
N PHE A 73 -14.81 -12.80 -1.44
CA PHE A 73 -14.13 -14.10 -1.44
C PHE A 73 -13.57 -14.44 -0.06
N HIS A 74 -12.77 -13.54 0.52
CA HIS A 74 -12.27 -13.75 1.89
C HIS A 74 -13.38 -13.91 2.92
N SER A 75 -14.46 -13.14 2.79
CA SER A 75 -15.61 -13.23 3.69
C SER A 75 -16.32 -14.58 3.57
N ARG A 76 -16.45 -15.12 2.35
CA ARG A 76 -17.03 -16.42 2.10
C ARG A 76 -16.18 -17.55 2.69
N MET A 77 -14.86 -17.52 2.51
CA MET A 77 -13.95 -18.48 3.15
C MET A 77 -14.03 -18.44 4.67
N ALA A 78 -14.19 -17.25 5.25
CA ALA A 78 -14.36 -17.09 6.69
C ALA A 78 -15.70 -17.66 7.18
N GLU A 79 -16.78 -17.46 6.43
CA GLU A 79 -18.12 -18.01 6.74
C GLU A 79 -18.11 -19.52 6.71
N GLU A 80 -17.47 -20.15 5.73
CA GLU A 80 -17.30 -21.61 5.62
C GLU A 80 -16.57 -22.20 6.84
N GLN A 81 -15.68 -21.42 7.45
CA GLN A 81 -14.96 -21.79 8.67
C GLN A 81 -15.68 -21.38 9.97
N GLY A 82 -16.87 -20.77 9.89
CA GLY A 82 -17.63 -20.31 11.05
C GLY A 82 -16.98 -19.13 11.80
N LEU A 83 -16.12 -18.35 11.13
CA LEU A 83 -15.39 -17.24 11.76
C LEU A 83 -16.17 -15.92 11.69
N PHE A 84 -16.55 -15.48 10.51
CA PHE A 84 -17.34 -14.28 10.23
C PHE A 84 -17.84 -14.30 8.79
N ASP A 85 -18.79 -13.44 8.47
CA ASP A 85 -19.36 -13.24 7.14
C ASP A 85 -19.11 -11.82 6.60
N PHE A 86 -19.53 -11.55 5.37
CA PHE A 86 -19.41 -10.23 4.72
C PHE A 86 -20.14 -9.13 5.52
N ASP A 87 -21.34 -9.44 6.05
CA ASP A 87 -22.13 -8.45 6.77
C ASP A 87 -21.45 -8.04 8.08
N THR A 88 -20.76 -8.97 8.72
CA THR A 88 -19.91 -8.71 9.90
C THR A 88 -18.74 -7.79 9.53
N VAL A 89 -18.08 -8.00 8.38
CA VAL A 89 -17.01 -7.12 7.90
C VAL A 89 -17.55 -5.71 7.66
N ALA A 90 -18.65 -5.58 6.91
CA ALA A 90 -19.30 -4.30 6.62
C ALA A 90 -19.74 -3.58 7.89
N LYS A 91 -20.37 -4.29 8.84
CA LYS A 91 -20.79 -3.73 10.12
C LYS A 91 -19.61 -3.24 10.97
N LYS A 92 -18.53 -4.01 11.02
CA LYS A 92 -17.32 -3.62 11.77
C LYS A 92 -16.69 -2.34 11.23
N ILE A 93 -16.58 -2.20 9.89
CA ILE A 93 -16.01 -0.97 9.32
C ILE A 93 -16.97 0.23 9.49
N THR A 94 -18.27 0.05 9.32
CA THR A 94 -19.27 1.08 9.54
C THR A 94 -19.21 1.63 10.96
N ASN A 95 -19.25 0.77 11.98
CA ASN A 95 -19.15 1.18 13.37
C ASN A 95 -17.86 1.94 13.65
N LYS A 96 -16.73 1.42 13.16
CA LYS A 96 -15.45 2.09 13.27
C LYS A 96 -15.44 3.48 12.63
N MET A 97 -16.09 3.66 11.48
CA MET A 97 -16.14 4.97 10.82
C MET A 97 -17.04 5.94 11.60
N ILE A 98 -18.15 5.48 12.14
CA ILE A 98 -19.01 6.29 13.03
C ILE A 98 -18.23 6.76 14.27
N GLU A 99 -17.55 5.83 14.96
CA GLU A 99 -16.76 6.14 16.15
C GLU A 99 -15.61 7.12 15.88
N ARG A 100 -15.00 7.06 14.69
CA ARG A 100 -13.89 7.94 14.29
C ARG A 100 -14.31 9.30 13.76
N HIS A 101 -15.61 9.50 13.51
CA HIS A 101 -16.14 10.75 12.99
C HIS A 101 -17.19 11.36 13.93
N PRO A 102 -16.87 11.61 15.22
CA PRO A 102 -17.82 12.19 16.16
C PRO A 102 -18.29 13.59 15.73
N HIS A 103 -17.49 14.31 14.96
CA HIS A 103 -17.86 15.59 14.37
C HIS A 103 -18.96 15.48 13.29
N VAL A 104 -19.22 14.27 12.75
CA VAL A 104 -20.31 14.01 11.79
C VAL A 104 -21.47 13.28 12.46
N PHE A 105 -21.17 12.25 13.25
CA PHE A 105 -22.15 11.31 13.79
C PHE A 105 -22.40 11.49 15.31
N GLY A 106 -21.59 12.32 15.99
CA GLY A 106 -21.70 12.55 17.42
C GLY A 106 -22.79 13.53 17.79
N GLN A 107 -22.85 13.89 19.08
CA GLN A 107 -23.77 14.92 19.62
C GLN A 107 -23.37 16.32 19.13
N GLU A 108 -24.30 17.31 19.30
CA GLU A 108 -24.17 18.64 18.71
C GLU A 108 -22.89 19.38 19.14
N GLU A 109 -22.45 19.19 20.39
CA GLU A 109 -21.20 19.74 20.92
C GLU A 109 -19.92 19.15 20.26
N GLN A 110 -19.99 17.92 19.76
CA GLN A 110 -18.90 17.24 19.07
C GLN A 110 -18.85 17.61 17.59
N ARG A 111 -20.00 17.96 16.99
CA ARG A 111 -20.10 18.34 15.57
C ARG A 111 -19.45 19.68 15.24
N SER A 112 -19.24 20.54 16.21
CA SER A 112 -18.62 21.86 16.06
C SER A 112 -17.08 21.81 16.00
N GLN A 113 -16.46 20.67 16.26
CA GLN A 113 -15.01 20.51 16.29
C GLN A 113 -14.44 20.19 14.89
N THR A 114 -13.57 21.06 14.40
CA THR A 114 -12.79 20.77 13.17
C THR A 114 -11.77 19.69 13.48
N LEU A 115 -11.95 18.51 12.90
CA LEU A 115 -10.98 17.43 13.06
C LEU A 115 -9.77 17.67 12.17
N HIS A 116 -8.62 17.92 12.79
CA HIS A 116 -7.32 17.85 12.14
C HIS A 116 -6.89 16.37 12.01
N SER A 117 -6.04 16.08 11.03
CA SER A 117 -5.48 14.74 10.78
C SER A 117 -4.84 14.10 12.01
N GLU A 118 -4.37 14.91 12.95
CA GLU A 118 -3.81 14.48 14.24
C GLU A 118 -4.85 13.82 15.16
N ALA A 119 -6.07 14.34 15.22
CA ALA A 119 -7.14 13.77 16.05
C ALA A 119 -7.56 12.38 15.57
N TRP A 120 -7.59 12.16 14.25
CA TRP A 120 -7.84 10.86 13.63
C TRP A 120 -6.78 9.82 14.01
N GLU A 121 -5.51 10.20 13.98
CA GLU A 121 -4.42 9.30 14.33
C GLU A 121 -4.31 9.05 15.84
N ASN A 122 -4.67 10.02 16.66
CA ASN A 122 -4.79 9.86 18.11
C ASN A 122 -5.88 8.84 18.46
N GLN A 123 -7.03 8.89 17.77
CA GLN A 123 -8.10 7.92 17.93
C GLN A 123 -7.63 6.51 17.60
N LYS A 124 -6.91 6.32 16.48
CA LYS A 124 -6.31 5.02 16.13
C LYS A 124 -5.30 4.53 17.19
N THR A 125 -4.62 5.44 17.85
CA THR A 125 -3.66 5.09 18.90
C THR A 125 -4.38 4.64 20.18
N LEU A 126 -5.47 5.30 20.55
CA LEU A 126 -6.32 4.89 21.68
C LEU A 126 -6.96 3.51 21.45
N GLU A 127 -7.53 3.28 20.27
CA GLU A 127 -8.09 1.97 19.89
C GLU A 127 -7.06 0.83 20.00
N ARG A 128 -5.82 1.08 19.56
CA ARG A 128 -4.73 0.10 19.66
C ARG A 128 -4.36 -0.21 21.12
N LYS A 129 -4.27 0.82 21.97
CA LYS A 129 -4.01 0.65 23.40
C LYS A 129 -5.11 -0.16 24.08
N GLN A 130 -6.37 0.07 23.72
CA GLN A 130 -7.51 -0.68 24.24
C GLN A 130 -7.49 -2.15 23.79
N LYS A 131 -7.22 -2.42 22.50
CA LYS A 131 -7.16 -3.80 21.96
C LYS A 131 -6.03 -4.63 22.58
N ASN A 132 -4.88 -4.04 22.84
CA ASN A 132 -3.69 -4.74 23.32
C ASN A 132 -3.51 -4.68 24.85
N LYS A 133 -4.55 -4.34 25.62
CA LYS A 133 -4.56 -4.28 27.11
C LYS A 133 -3.33 -3.56 27.69
N GLY A 134 -2.82 -2.53 27.02
CA GLY A 134 -1.75 -1.66 27.54
C GLY A 134 -0.32 -2.18 27.40
N THR A 135 -0.08 -3.37 26.82
CA THR A 135 1.26 -3.99 26.68
C THR A 135 1.89 -3.82 25.30
N SER A 136 1.29 -3.01 24.43
CA SER A 136 1.75 -2.84 23.04
C SER A 136 2.91 -1.85 22.96
N GLY A 137 3.99 -2.26 22.31
CA GLY A 137 5.11 -1.39 21.94
C GLY A 137 4.71 -0.31 20.92
N THR A 138 5.48 0.77 20.83
CA THR A 138 5.23 1.89 19.92
C THR A 138 5.08 1.45 18.46
N LEU A 139 5.80 0.43 18.04
CA LEU A 139 5.86 -0.04 16.67
C LEU A 139 4.92 -1.22 16.35
N ASP A 140 4.25 -1.77 17.36
CA ASP A 140 3.39 -2.94 17.18
C ASP A 140 2.22 -2.68 16.23
N GLY A 141 1.85 -3.71 15.45
CA GLY A 141 0.73 -3.65 14.50
C GLY A 141 1.00 -2.77 13.26
N VAL A 142 2.27 -2.51 12.91
CA VAL A 142 2.64 -2.11 11.56
C VAL A 142 2.81 -3.38 10.73
N ALA A 143 1.93 -3.59 9.75
CA ALA A 143 1.94 -4.80 8.94
C ALA A 143 3.32 -5.03 8.30
N LEU A 144 3.81 -6.27 8.38
CA LEU A 144 5.12 -6.64 7.84
C LEU A 144 5.13 -6.69 6.31
N ALA A 145 3.99 -7.03 5.72
CA ALA A 145 3.82 -7.17 4.28
C ALA A 145 3.64 -5.84 3.51
N LEU A 146 3.68 -4.69 4.20
CA LEU A 146 3.66 -3.40 3.51
C LEU A 146 4.91 -3.21 2.64
N PRO A 147 4.81 -2.50 1.51
CA PRO A 147 5.97 -2.04 0.76
C PRO A 147 6.97 -1.34 1.68
N ALA A 148 8.27 -1.60 1.46
CA ALA A 148 9.30 -1.23 2.43
C ALA A 148 9.33 0.29 2.74
N LEU A 149 9.18 1.14 1.72
CA LEU A 149 9.12 2.59 1.89
C LEU A 149 7.88 3.02 2.69
N MET A 150 6.72 2.47 2.34
CA MET A 150 5.48 2.74 3.08
C MET A 150 5.56 2.25 4.53
N ARG A 151 6.20 1.10 4.77
CA ARG A 151 6.39 0.56 6.10
C ARG A 151 7.33 1.45 6.93
N SER A 152 8.47 1.86 6.40
CA SER A 152 9.43 2.71 7.10
C SER A 152 8.81 4.08 7.42
N GLU A 153 8.05 4.69 6.51
CA GLU A 153 7.31 5.93 6.77
C GLU A 153 6.35 5.77 7.96
N LYS A 154 5.59 4.67 8.00
CA LYS A 154 4.67 4.39 9.13
C LYS A 154 5.42 4.20 10.45
N LEU A 155 6.58 3.53 10.44
CA LEU A 155 7.41 3.35 11.62
C LEU A 155 7.92 4.71 12.14
N ILE A 156 8.47 5.55 11.26
CA ILE A 156 8.98 6.89 11.58
C ILE A 156 7.87 7.77 12.15
N LYS A 157 6.72 7.83 11.48
CA LYS A 157 5.55 8.61 11.95
C LYS A 157 5.06 8.14 13.33
N ARG A 158 5.13 6.84 13.64
CA ARG A 158 4.77 6.32 14.97
C ARG A 158 5.75 6.73 16.05
N VAL A 159 7.05 6.63 15.78
CA VAL A 159 8.11 7.05 16.70
C VAL A 159 7.95 8.54 17.01
N LYS A 160 7.75 9.39 15.99
CA LYS A 160 7.50 10.82 16.15
C LYS A 160 6.29 11.10 17.06
N ARG A 161 5.17 10.41 16.83
CA ARG A 161 3.95 10.57 17.67
C ARG A 161 4.10 10.05 19.10
N ALA A 162 4.99 9.09 19.32
CA ALA A 162 5.30 8.61 20.66
C ALA A 162 6.20 9.58 21.45
N GLY A 163 6.57 10.73 20.86
CA GLY A 163 7.34 11.78 21.51
C GLY A 163 8.85 11.62 21.35
N TYR A 164 9.31 10.70 20.51
CA TYR A 164 10.75 10.61 20.20
C TYR A 164 11.15 11.75 19.24
N GLU A 165 12.27 12.36 19.52
CA GLU A 165 12.85 13.35 18.62
C GLU A 165 13.48 12.67 17.41
N LEU A 166 13.09 13.13 16.22
CA LEU A 166 13.71 12.70 14.97
C LEU A 166 14.94 13.54 14.67
N THR A 167 15.95 12.93 14.05
CA THR A 167 17.13 13.65 13.56
C THR A 167 16.70 14.79 12.65
N GLN A 168 17.17 16.01 12.90
CA GLN A 168 16.81 17.19 12.11
C GLN A 168 17.33 17.10 10.67
N PRO A 169 16.63 17.73 9.69
CA PRO A 169 16.96 17.60 8.27
C PRO A 169 18.42 17.94 7.95
N GLU A 170 18.98 19.00 8.54
CA GLU A 170 20.34 19.44 8.28
C GLU A 170 21.35 18.36 8.66
N LYS A 171 21.20 17.83 9.88
CA LYS A 171 22.08 16.76 10.41
C LYS A 171 21.86 15.43 9.65
N LEU A 172 20.66 15.22 9.14
CA LEU A 172 20.34 14.06 8.32
C LEU A 172 21.06 14.12 6.98
N LEU A 173 21.08 15.30 6.33
CA LEU A 173 21.81 15.52 5.08
C LEU A 173 23.34 15.37 5.26
N GLU A 174 23.90 15.90 6.35
CA GLU A 174 25.32 15.70 6.68
C GLU A 174 25.65 14.18 6.79
N ARG A 175 24.85 13.43 7.55
CA ARG A 175 25.03 11.98 7.69
C ARG A 175 24.85 11.23 6.36
N PHE A 176 23.96 11.70 5.51
CA PHE A 176 23.75 11.10 4.20
C PHE A 176 24.99 11.28 3.32
N GLN A 177 25.58 12.50 3.31
CA GLN A 177 26.83 12.78 2.58
C GLN A 177 27.99 11.94 3.12
N GLU A 178 28.21 11.93 4.46
CA GLU A 178 29.24 11.09 5.08
C GLU A 178 29.11 9.61 4.69
N LYS A 179 27.85 9.11 4.62
CA LYS A 179 27.59 7.72 4.27
C LYS A 179 27.84 7.42 2.79
N LEU A 180 27.61 8.37 1.90
CA LEU A 180 27.98 8.25 0.48
C LEU A 180 29.51 8.24 0.31
N GLU A 181 30.25 9.03 1.10
CA GLU A 181 31.71 9.12 1.01
C GLU A 181 32.41 7.86 1.56
N GLN A 182 31.82 7.19 2.55
CA GLN A 182 32.41 6.02 3.21
C GLN A 182 32.42 4.74 2.35
N ASN A 183 31.62 4.65 1.31
CA ASN A 183 31.47 3.40 0.54
C ASN A 183 31.83 3.57 -0.94
N HIS A 184 33.11 3.79 -1.23
CA HIS A 184 33.62 4.03 -2.57
C HIS A 184 34.14 2.79 -3.33
N SER A 185 34.01 1.56 -2.79
CA SER A 185 34.56 0.38 -3.45
C SER A 185 33.50 -0.62 -3.91
N PRO A 186 33.24 -0.73 -5.22
CA PRO A 186 32.39 -1.78 -5.77
C PRO A 186 33.15 -3.10 -5.89
N VAL A 187 33.62 -3.66 -4.77
CA VAL A 187 34.26 -4.98 -4.77
C VAL A 187 33.20 -6.06 -4.56
N LYS A 188 33.21 -7.06 -5.42
CA LYS A 188 32.30 -8.21 -5.37
C LYS A 188 32.94 -9.33 -4.54
N ASP A 189 32.72 -9.30 -3.24
CA ASP A 189 32.98 -10.43 -2.34
C ASP A 189 31.70 -10.73 -1.55
N ASN A 190 31.43 -11.96 -1.14
CA ASN A 190 30.17 -12.36 -0.49
C ASN A 190 29.90 -11.58 0.79
N ASP A 191 30.92 -11.20 1.55
CA ASP A 191 30.79 -10.35 2.74
C ASP A 191 30.41 -8.90 2.35
N GLN A 192 30.79 -8.45 1.17
CA GLN A 192 30.51 -7.12 0.61
C GLN A 192 29.05 -6.98 0.17
N GLU A 193 28.41 -8.04 -0.31
CA GLU A 193 27.01 -8.02 -0.75
C GLU A 193 26.08 -7.65 0.42
N SER A 194 26.24 -8.30 1.56
CA SER A 194 25.47 -7.98 2.80
C SER A 194 25.75 -6.57 3.32
N GLN A 195 26.99 -6.08 3.19
CA GLN A 195 27.35 -4.71 3.59
C GLN A 195 26.70 -3.68 2.66
N ASN A 196 26.70 -3.94 1.34
CA ASN A 196 26.07 -3.06 0.35
C ASN A 196 24.54 -3.02 0.53
N GLU A 197 23.91 -4.17 0.81
CA GLU A 197 22.46 -4.24 1.10
C GLU A 197 22.11 -3.40 2.33
N ASN A 198 22.84 -3.55 3.42
CA ASN A 198 22.66 -2.75 4.63
C ASN A 198 22.85 -1.25 4.35
N TRP A 199 23.91 -0.89 3.64
CA TRP A 199 24.23 0.49 3.30
C TRP A 199 23.11 1.15 2.46
N ILE A 200 22.65 0.49 1.39
CA ILE A 200 21.53 0.95 0.57
C ILE A 200 20.25 1.05 1.41
N GLY A 201 19.96 0.05 2.24
CA GLY A 201 18.81 0.06 3.14
C GLY A 201 18.80 1.26 4.09
N GLU A 202 19.95 1.60 4.64
CA GLU A 202 20.09 2.79 5.51
C GLU A 202 19.91 4.10 4.72
N LEU A 203 20.40 4.22 3.50
CA LEU A 203 20.17 5.38 2.64
C LEU A 203 18.68 5.56 2.33
N PHE A 204 17.97 4.50 1.97
CA PHE A 204 16.52 4.54 1.79
C PHE A 204 15.78 4.97 3.05
N PHE A 205 16.20 4.46 4.22
CA PHE A 205 15.59 4.85 5.48
C PHE A 205 15.84 6.33 5.81
N MET A 206 17.04 6.85 5.56
CA MET A 206 17.38 8.26 5.76
C MET A 206 16.60 9.17 4.80
N LEU A 207 16.46 8.80 3.52
CA LEU A 207 15.61 9.50 2.55
C LEU A 207 14.15 9.52 3.01
N ASN A 208 13.66 8.41 3.52
CA ASN A 208 12.31 8.31 4.04
C ASN A 208 12.10 9.18 5.29
N LEU A 209 13.10 9.26 6.17
CA LEU A 209 13.07 10.16 7.32
C LEU A 209 13.03 11.63 6.89
N LEU A 210 13.83 12.00 5.88
CA LEU A 210 13.78 13.34 5.28
C LEU A 210 12.41 13.65 4.67
N ALA A 211 11.84 12.70 3.93
CA ALA A 211 10.53 12.84 3.33
C ALA A 211 9.42 13.05 4.37
N VAL A 212 9.50 12.39 5.53
CA VAL A 212 8.56 12.61 6.65
C VAL A 212 8.67 14.04 7.18
N HIS A 213 9.87 14.63 7.25
CA HIS A 213 10.03 16.05 7.62
C HIS A 213 9.41 16.99 6.60
N LEU A 214 9.54 16.66 5.31
CA LEU A 214 9.01 17.45 4.19
C LEU A 214 7.52 17.21 3.93
N GLY A 215 6.89 16.24 4.61
CA GLY A 215 5.50 15.85 4.35
C GLY A 215 5.30 15.15 3.01
N VAL A 216 6.34 14.52 2.46
CA VAL A 216 6.32 13.82 1.18
C VAL A 216 6.05 12.33 1.40
N ASP A 217 5.15 11.75 0.60
CA ASP A 217 4.94 10.31 0.49
C ASP A 217 6.01 9.74 -0.45
N THR A 218 6.91 8.93 0.10
CA THR A 218 8.07 8.38 -0.64
C THR A 218 7.69 7.31 -1.65
N GLU A 219 6.69 6.49 -1.35
CA GLU A 219 6.19 5.47 -2.26
C GLU A 219 5.60 6.13 -3.52
N LYS A 220 4.73 7.13 -3.32
CA LYS A 220 4.16 7.92 -4.41
C LYS A 220 5.22 8.71 -5.19
N ALA A 221 6.19 9.30 -4.51
CA ALA A 221 7.25 10.07 -5.15
C ALA A 221 8.10 9.19 -6.07
N LEU A 222 8.51 8.00 -5.60
CA LEU A 222 9.29 7.06 -6.42
C LEU A 222 8.46 6.51 -7.58
N ARG A 223 7.20 6.18 -7.36
CA ARG A 223 6.28 5.73 -8.41
C ARG A 223 6.11 6.77 -9.52
N ASN A 224 6.00 8.05 -9.16
CA ASN A 224 5.94 9.13 -10.14
C ASN A 224 7.26 9.28 -10.91
N THR A 225 8.41 9.05 -10.28
CA THR A 225 9.73 9.07 -10.93
C THR A 225 9.87 7.90 -11.89
N ASN A 226 9.44 6.70 -11.51
CA ASN A 226 9.41 5.52 -12.38
C ASN A 226 8.59 5.79 -13.65
N ARG A 227 7.38 6.37 -13.52
CA ARG A 227 6.55 6.74 -14.68
C ARG A 227 7.22 7.75 -15.61
N LYS A 228 7.95 8.73 -15.08
CA LYS A 228 8.72 9.68 -15.90
C LYS A 228 9.80 8.94 -16.67
N PHE A 229 10.58 8.12 -16.00
CA PHE A 229 11.62 7.32 -16.62
C PHE A 229 11.06 6.40 -17.72
N GLU A 230 9.96 5.69 -17.48
CA GLU A 230 9.28 4.86 -18.48
C GLU A 230 8.84 5.66 -19.70
N ASN A 231 8.32 6.87 -19.50
CA ASN A 231 7.89 7.73 -20.61
C ASN A 231 9.08 8.22 -21.43
N GLU A 232 10.18 8.62 -20.78
CA GLU A 232 11.40 9.02 -21.45
C GLU A 232 11.96 7.89 -22.31
N VAL A 233 11.99 6.66 -21.78
CA VAL A 233 12.43 5.47 -22.55
C VAL A 233 11.50 5.23 -23.75
N LYS A 234 10.18 5.29 -23.57
CA LYS A 234 9.20 5.14 -24.66
C LYS A 234 9.35 6.20 -25.76
N GLU A 235 9.61 7.46 -25.38
CA GLU A 235 9.85 8.54 -26.33
C GLU A 235 11.11 8.27 -27.16
N ILE A 236 12.18 7.81 -26.55
CA ILE A 236 13.43 7.42 -27.23
C ILE A 236 13.18 6.26 -28.20
N GLU A 237 12.50 5.19 -27.75
CA GLU A 237 12.16 4.05 -28.60
C GLU A 237 11.29 4.46 -29.80
N ASN A 238 10.34 5.36 -29.62
CA ASN A 238 9.49 5.84 -30.71
C ASN A 238 10.27 6.71 -31.70
N SER A 239 11.20 7.54 -31.23
CA SER A 239 12.09 8.34 -32.07
C SER A 239 12.97 7.44 -32.93
N LEU A 240 13.58 6.40 -32.36
CA LEU A 240 14.40 5.41 -33.08
C LEU A 240 13.60 4.66 -34.14
N LYS A 241 12.37 4.23 -33.83
CA LYS A 241 11.48 3.57 -34.80
C LYS A 241 11.11 4.49 -35.97
N SER A 242 10.93 5.80 -35.71
CA SER A 242 10.59 6.76 -36.76
C SER A 242 11.75 7.08 -37.71
N GLU A 243 12.99 6.97 -37.24
CA GLU A 243 14.20 7.20 -38.01
C GLU A 243 14.68 5.98 -38.82
N LYS A 244 13.94 4.87 -38.81
CA LYS A 244 14.32 3.58 -39.44
C LYS A 244 15.69 3.01 -39.01
N ASN A 245 16.20 3.42 -37.86
CA ASN A 245 17.44 2.86 -37.34
C ASN A 245 17.13 1.59 -36.54
N ASP A 246 17.91 0.54 -36.81
CA ASP A 246 17.80 -0.73 -36.10
C ASP A 246 18.12 -0.54 -34.60
N LEU A 247 17.40 -1.23 -33.74
CA LEU A 247 17.59 -1.20 -32.28
C LEU A 247 19.00 -1.62 -31.82
N ASP A 248 19.80 -2.21 -32.71
CA ASP A 248 21.22 -2.59 -32.47
C ASP A 248 22.18 -1.38 -32.43
N ASP A 249 21.79 -0.21 -32.95
CA ASP A 249 22.56 1.05 -32.86
C ASP A 249 22.38 1.79 -31.50
N LEU A 250 21.68 1.22 -30.55
CA LEU A 250 21.51 1.72 -29.17
C LEU A 250 22.81 1.86 -28.35
N GLY A 251 23.97 1.54 -28.97
CA GLY A 251 25.28 1.72 -28.33
C GLY A 251 25.61 3.16 -27.90
N VAL A 252 24.97 4.16 -28.50
CA VAL A 252 25.20 5.59 -28.21
C VAL A 252 24.25 6.16 -27.13
N MET A 253 23.11 5.55 -26.88
CA MET A 253 22.10 6.04 -25.94
C MET A 253 22.14 5.44 -24.53
N LYS A 254 23.15 4.66 -24.18
CA LYS A 254 23.28 4.04 -22.84
C LYS A 254 23.65 5.01 -21.71
N SER A 255 23.71 6.31 -21.97
CA SER A 255 24.03 7.33 -20.96
C SER A 255 22.84 8.22 -20.55
N ILE A 256 21.60 7.76 -20.78
CA ILE A 256 20.42 8.49 -20.32
C ILE A 256 19.96 7.85 -19.02
N ILE A 257 20.47 8.34 -17.91
CA ILE A 257 19.86 8.11 -16.60
C ILE A 257 20.14 9.34 -15.75
N LEU A 258 19.04 10.10 -15.44
CA LEU A 258 18.90 11.19 -14.46
C LEU A 258 19.70 12.44 -14.74
#